data_90ae45de6e96e26eb6a9b9bb5b862934
#
_entry.id   90ae45de6e96e26eb6a9b9bb5b862934
#
_cell.length_a   1.000
_cell.length_b   1.000
_cell.length_c   1.000
_cell.angle_alpha   90.00
_cell.angle_beta   90.00
_cell.angle_gamma   90.00
#
_symmetry.space_group_name_H-M   'P 1'
#
loop_
_entity.id
_entity.type
_entity.pdbx_description
1 polymer ?
#
loop_
_entity_poly.entity_id
_entity_poly.type
_entity_poly.pdbx_seq_one_letter_code
_entity_poly.pdbx_strand_id
1 'polypeptide(L)'
;MEFGIAHSRKYSRDHLWYQEKDDRLVIGISDFLAAEIGEVLRVILPHAETEIDEEMNLFSIWTAEEKLTFPSPFAGEIAEVNGEVEINPDLVNDSPYDLGWIIILNPHDVDMENLLEPDEYVDFLAES
;
A
#
# COMPACT_ATOMS: atom_id res chain seq x y z
N MET A 1 -12.77 16.48 9.37
CA MET A 1 -12.03 15.28 9.75
C MET A 1 -10.68 15.24 9.07
N GLU A 2 -9.65 14.96 9.79
CA GLU A 2 -8.31 14.94 9.25
C GLU A 2 -7.74 13.52 9.24
N PHE A 3 -7.07 13.18 8.14
CA PHE A 3 -6.32 11.94 8.04
C PHE A 3 -4.85 12.28 8.03
N GLY A 4 -4.02 11.40 8.59
CA GLY A 4 -2.58 11.54 8.52
C GLY A 4 -2.11 11.38 7.07
N ILE A 5 -1.41 12.38 6.55
CA ILE A 5 -0.84 12.35 5.21
C ILE A 5 0.67 12.42 5.34
N ALA A 6 1.35 11.37 4.91
CA ALA A 6 2.80 11.33 4.94
C ALA A 6 3.36 12.04 3.70
N HIS A 7 4.12 13.10 3.92
CA HIS A 7 4.57 13.98 2.84
C HIS A 7 5.79 13.50 2.05
N SER A 8 6.47 12.48 2.55
CA SER A 8 7.63 11.90 1.84
C SER A 8 7.25 10.75 0.92
N ARG A 9 5.97 10.58 0.64
CA ARG A 9 5.44 9.46 -0.14
C ARG A 9 4.57 9.95 -1.29
N LYS A 10 4.33 9.04 -2.25
CA LYS A 10 3.34 9.28 -3.30
C LYS A 10 2.16 8.34 -3.08
N TYR A 11 1.04 8.62 -3.70
CA TYR A 11 -0.21 7.89 -3.45
C TYR A 11 -0.86 7.47 -4.76
N SER A 12 -1.52 6.30 -4.74
CA SER A 12 -2.35 5.88 -5.86
C SER A 12 -3.82 6.24 -5.58
N ARG A 13 -4.64 6.17 -6.63
CA ARG A 13 -6.09 6.37 -6.47
C ARG A 13 -6.77 5.22 -5.75
N ASP A 14 -6.04 4.10 -5.57
CA ASP A 14 -6.49 2.97 -4.75
C ASP A 14 -6.16 3.16 -3.27
N HIS A 15 -5.61 4.33 -2.92
CA HIS A 15 -5.25 4.68 -1.53
C HIS A 15 -4.06 3.89 -0.98
N LEU A 16 -3.15 3.50 -1.86
CA LEU A 16 -1.85 2.96 -1.44
C LEU A 16 -0.83 4.07 -1.41
N TRP A 17 0.16 3.95 -0.53
CA TRP A 17 1.29 4.86 -0.53
C TRP A 17 2.54 4.13 -1.02
N TYR A 18 3.45 4.89 -1.63
CA TYR A 18 4.71 4.41 -2.19
C TYR A 18 5.84 5.31 -1.72
N GLN A 19 6.85 4.71 -1.10
CA GLN A 19 8.02 5.45 -0.65
C GLN A 19 9.27 4.86 -1.29
N GLU A 20 10.04 5.67 -2.00
CA GLU A 20 11.31 5.23 -2.54
C GLU A 20 12.33 5.13 -1.42
N LYS A 21 13.03 4.00 -1.38
CA LYS A 21 14.08 3.77 -0.40
C LYS A 21 15.08 2.79 -0.97
N ASP A 22 16.34 3.23 -1.16
CA ASP A 22 17.41 2.38 -1.69
C ASP A 22 17.05 1.71 -3.02
N ASP A 23 16.49 2.49 -3.94
CA ASP A 23 16.06 2.06 -5.28
C ASP A 23 14.92 1.04 -5.27
N ARG A 24 14.22 0.93 -4.16
CA ARG A 24 13.05 0.06 -4.00
C ARG A 24 11.85 0.90 -3.58
N LEU A 25 10.66 0.29 -3.68
CA LEU A 25 9.42 0.93 -3.25
C LEU A 25 8.85 0.20 -2.05
N VAL A 26 8.71 0.91 -0.94
CA VAL A 26 7.95 0.41 0.21
C VAL A 26 6.50 0.79 -0.03
N ILE A 27 5.57 -0.16 0.13
CA ILE A 27 4.17 0.01 -0.20
C ILE A 27 3.29 -0.36 0.99
N GLY A 28 2.27 0.46 1.23
CA GLY A 28 1.27 0.19 2.26
C GLY A 28 -0.03 0.91 1.94
N ILE A 29 -1.00 0.84 2.85
CA ILE A 29 -2.27 1.56 2.67
C ILE A 29 -2.22 2.90 3.39
N SER A 30 -2.97 3.88 2.88
CA SER A 30 -3.05 5.20 3.50
C SER A 30 -3.88 5.16 4.79
N ASP A 31 -3.72 6.17 5.62
CA ASP A 31 -4.51 6.33 6.83
C ASP A 31 -6.00 6.48 6.50
N PHE A 32 -6.31 7.14 5.38
CA PHE A 32 -7.68 7.25 4.89
C PHE A 32 -8.30 5.88 4.63
N LEU A 33 -7.59 5.02 3.90
CA LEU A 33 -8.10 3.68 3.59
C LEU A 33 -8.25 2.85 4.86
N ALA A 34 -7.28 2.92 5.77
CA ALA A 34 -7.35 2.21 7.04
C ALA A 34 -8.61 2.59 7.83
N ALA A 35 -8.97 3.87 7.81
CA ALA A 35 -10.18 4.36 8.49
C ALA A 35 -11.45 3.90 7.76
N GLU A 36 -11.44 3.88 6.44
CA GLU A 36 -12.62 3.52 5.65
C GLU A 36 -12.99 2.04 5.77
N ILE A 37 -12.00 1.17 5.76
CA ILE A 37 -12.26 -0.28 5.75
C ILE A 37 -12.51 -0.86 7.14
N GLY A 38 -12.18 -0.11 8.18
CA GLY A 38 -12.31 -0.58 9.55
C GLY A 38 -11.28 -1.65 9.89
N GLU A 39 -11.61 -2.53 10.82
CA GLU A 39 -10.68 -3.52 11.32
C GLU A 39 -10.22 -4.50 10.23
N VAL A 40 -8.92 -4.60 10.05
CA VAL A 40 -8.32 -5.59 9.16
C VAL A 40 -8.22 -6.92 9.90
N LEU A 41 -8.84 -7.95 9.35
CA LEU A 41 -8.84 -9.28 9.95
C LEU A 41 -7.70 -10.16 9.44
N ARG A 42 -7.30 -9.95 8.19
CA ARG A 42 -6.26 -10.77 7.57
C ARG A 42 -5.60 -10.01 6.42
N VAL A 43 -4.30 -10.18 6.29
CA VAL A 43 -3.54 -9.68 5.14
C VAL A 43 -2.96 -10.88 4.41
N ILE A 44 -3.18 -10.97 3.10
CA ILE A 44 -2.65 -12.04 2.27
C ILE A 44 -1.51 -11.47 1.44
N LEU A 45 -0.31 -11.96 1.70
CA LEU A 45 0.91 -11.48 1.08
C LEU A 45 1.39 -12.42 -0.02
N PRO A 46 2.07 -11.89 -1.06
CA PRO A 46 2.76 -12.73 -2.03
C PRO A 46 4.02 -13.32 -1.38
N HIS A 47 4.69 -14.19 -2.10
CA HIS A 47 5.98 -14.69 -1.66
C HIS A 47 7.11 -13.74 -2.07
N ALA A 48 8.08 -13.56 -1.19
CA ALA A 48 9.27 -12.79 -1.52
C ALA A 48 10.03 -13.48 -2.65
N GLU A 49 10.79 -12.70 -3.41
CA GLU A 49 11.60 -13.16 -4.55
C GLU A 49 10.76 -13.66 -5.74
N THR A 50 9.48 -13.28 -5.79
CA THR A 50 8.58 -13.64 -6.89
C THR A 50 8.46 -12.45 -7.86
N GLU A 51 8.47 -12.75 -9.16
CA GLU A 51 8.21 -11.73 -10.18
C GLU A 51 6.72 -11.41 -10.22
N ILE A 52 6.41 -10.14 -10.40
CA ILE A 52 5.04 -9.69 -10.54
C ILE A 52 4.94 -8.73 -11.73
N ASP A 53 3.89 -8.91 -12.53
CA ASP A 53 3.61 -8.01 -13.65
C ASP A 53 2.68 -6.89 -13.23
N GLU A 54 2.70 -5.81 -14.01
CA GLU A 54 1.76 -4.72 -13.82
C GLU A 54 0.33 -5.25 -13.86
N GLU A 55 -0.52 -4.77 -12.98
CA GLU A 55 -1.92 -5.17 -12.82
C GLU A 55 -2.15 -6.53 -12.16
N MET A 56 -1.11 -7.31 -11.89
CA MET A 56 -1.27 -8.54 -11.12
C MET A 56 -1.58 -8.20 -9.66
N ASN A 57 -2.29 -9.08 -8.97
CA ASN A 57 -2.64 -8.89 -7.57
C ASN A 57 -1.39 -8.82 -6.70
N LEU A 58 -1.17 -7.65 -6.08
CA LEU A 58 -0.01 -7.42 -5.23
C LEU A 58 -0.22 -7.99 -3.83
N PHE A 59 -1.36 -7.70 -3.23
CA PHE A 59 -1.76 -8.27 -1.94
C PHE A 59 -3.26 -8.11 -1.76
N SER A 60 -3.80 -8.76 -0.74
CA SER A 60 -5.24 -8.65 -0.41
C SER A 60 -5.41 -8.38 1.07
N ILE A 61 -6.50 -7.69 1.40
CA ILE A 61 -6.89 -7.39 2.78
C ILE A 61 -8.30 -7.89 2.99
N TRP A 62 -8.50 -8.64 4.06
CA TRP A 62 -9.81 -9.12 4.46
C TRP A 62 -10.33 -8.31 5.65
N THR A 63 -11.57 -7.86 5.54
CA THR A 63 -12.30 -7.26 6.65
C THR A 63 -13.50 -8.14 6.95
N ALA A 64 -14.32 -7.76 7.92
CA ALA A 64 -15.52 -8.52 8.25
C ALA A 64 -16.54 -8.54 7.11
N GLU A 65 -16.50 -7.54 6.23
CA GLU A 65 -17.51 -7.36 5.19
C GLU A 65 -17.02 -7.71 3.78
N GLU A 66 -15.71 -7.62 3.51
CA GLU A 66 -15.23 -7.77 2.15
C GLU A 66 -13.76 -8.16 2.08
N LYS A 67 -13.38 -8.58 0.89
CA LYS A 67 -11.98 -8.82 0.54
C LYS A 67 -11.57 -7.76 -0.48
N LEU A 68 -10.53 -7.02 -0.16
CA LEU A 68 -9.97 -6.00 -1.05
C LEU A 68 -8.70 -6.53 -1.71
N THR A 69 -8.62 -6.37 -3.01
CA THR A 69 -7.48 -6.82 -3.80
C THR A 69 -6.82 -5.61 -4.45
N PHE A 70 -5.50 -5.53 -4.37
CA PHE A 70 -4.75 -4.37 -4.86
C PHE A 70 -3.81 -4.80 -5.98
N PRO A 71 -4.00 -4.30 -7.21
CA PRO A 71 -3.10 -4.62 -8.31
C PRO A 71 -1.79 -3.87 -8.19
N SER A 72 -0.71 -4.46 -8.72
CA SER A 72 0.58 -3.79 -8.73
C SER A 72 0.60 -2.71 -9.82
N PRO A 73 1.08 -1.50 -9.50
CA PRO A 73 1.21 -0.44 -10.51
C PRO A 73 2.44 -0.63 -11.39
N PHE A 74 3.37 -1.49 -10.99
CA PHE A 74 4.64 -1.69 -11.69
C PHE A 74 4.97 -3.17 -11.81
N ALA A 75 5.63 -3.54 -12.90
CA ALA A 75 6.27 -4.84 -12.99
C ALA A 75 7.56 -4.82 -12.18
N GLY A 76 7.90 -5.92 -11.54
CA GLY A 76 9.11 -6.00 -10.74
C GLY A 76 9.18 -7.30 -9.95
N GLU A 77 10.09 -7.32 -9.00
CA GLU A 77 10.26 -8.45 -8.10
C GLU A 77 9.84 -8.05 -6.68
N ILE A 78 9.11 -8.92 -6.01
CA ILE A 78 8.78 -8.74 -4.59
C ILE A 78 10.07 -8.95 -3.81
N ALA A 79 10.65 -7.86 -3.28
CA ALA A 79 11.90 -7.95 -2.54
C ALA A 79 11.69 -8.46 -1.13
N GLU A 80 10.68 -7.92 -0.43
CA GLU A 80 10.36 -8.31 0.94
C GLU A 80 8.87 -8.18 1.19
N VAL A 81 8.37 -8.95 2.15
CA VAL A 81 7.00 -8.81 2.65
C VAL A 81 7.06 -8.65 4.16
N ASN A 82 6.10 -7.91 4.71
CA ASN A 82 6.04 -7.68 6.15
C ASN A 82 5.25 -8.80 6.84
N GLY A 83 5.96 -9.83 7.29
CA GLY A 83 5.32 -10.96 7.96
C GLY A 83 4.60 -10.59 9.26
N GLU A 84 4.95 -9.46 9.87
CA GLU A 84 4.30 -9.02 11.11
C GLU A 84 2.81 -8.69 10.90
N VAL A 85 2.44 -8.17 9.72
CA VAL A 85 1.03 -7.86 9.46
C VAL A 85 0.18 -9.10 9.24
N GLU A 86 0.79 -10.23 8.88
CA GLU A 86 0.08 -11.51 8.83
C GLU A 86 -0.23 -12.02 10.23
N ILE A 87 0.70 -11.83 11.15
CA ILE A 87 0.57 -12.27 12.53
C ILE A 87 -0.35 -11.31 13.30
N ASN A 88 -0.18 -10.03 13.06
CA ASN A 88 -0.92 -8.98 13.75
C ASN A 88 -1.48 -7.96 12.74
N PRO A 89 -2.61 -8.26 12.11
CA PRO A 89 -3.22 -7.37 11.11
C PRO A 89 -3.57 -5.98 11.64
N ASP A 90 -3.72 -5.81 12.95
CA ASP A 90 -4.02 -4.52 13.56
C ASP A 90 -2.94 -3.47 13.26
N LEU A 91 -1.72 -3.90 12.95
CA LEU A 91 -0.65 -2.97 12.58
C LEU A 91 -1.01 -2.13 11.36
N VAL A 92 -1.76 -2.71 10.43
CA VAL A 92 -2.20 -2.00 9.23
C VAL A 92 -3.16 -0.88 9.58
N ASN A 93 -4.01 -1.08 10.57
CA ASN A 93 -4.94 -0.06 11.06
C ASN A 93 -4.23 0.98 11.94
N ASP A 94 -3.38 0.51 12.85
CA ASP A 94 -2.80 1.36 13.90
C ASP A 94 -1.60 2.17 13.43
N SER A 95 -0.86 1.65 12.48
CA SER A 95 0.38 2.28 12.02
C SER A 95 0.59 2.07 10.51
N PRO A 96 -0.35 2.58 9.67
CA PRO A 96 -0.31 2.29 8.23
C PRO A 96 0.93 2.83 7.52
N TYR A 97 1.55 3.89 8.04
CA TYR A 97 2.73 4.51 7.41
C TYR A 97 4.05 4.01 7.96
N ASP A 98 4.05 3.24 9.02
CA ASP A 98 5.28 2.79 9.66
C ASP A 98 5.27 1.27 9.85
N LEU A 99 4.87 0.77 11.02
CA LEU A 99 4.92 -0.67 11.31
C LEU A 99 4.00 -1.50 10.41
N GLY A 100 2.98 -0.88 9.85
CA GLY A 100 2.01 -1.53 8.96
C GLY A 100 2.36 -1.51 7.48
N TRP A 101 3.62 -1.25 7.11
CA TRP A 101 4.02 -1.40 5.71
C TRP A 101 3.78 -2.84 5.26
N ILE A 102 3.50 -3.04 3.99
CA ILE A 102 3.04 -4.36 3.52
C ILE A 102 4.09 -5.06 2.64
N ILE A 103 4.59 -4.37 1.62
CA ILE A 103 5.48 -4.97 0.64
C ILE A 103 6.62 -4.02 0.31
N ILE A 104 7.79 -4.57 -0.01
CA ILE A 104 8.87 -3.83 -0.65
C ILE A 104 9.04 -4.43 -2.03
N LEU A 105 8.85 -3.60 -3.04
CA LEU A 105 8.95 -3.99 -4.45
C LEU A 105 10.25 -3.47 -5.04
N ASN A 106 10.92 -4.31 -5.83
CA ASN A 106 12.07 -3.91 -6.63
C ASN A 106 11.58 -3.75 -8.08
N PRO A 107 11.16 -2.54 -8.49
CA PRO A 107 10.54 -2.36 -9.81
C PRO A 107 11.56 -2.44 -10.93
N HIS A 108 11.14 -3.00 -12.07
CA HIS A 108 11.99 -3.04 -13.26
C HIS A 108 12.10 -1.67 -13.92
N ASP A 109 11.00 -0.90 -13.85
CA ASP A 109 10.95 0.43 -14.43
C ASP A 109 9.99 1.26 -13.58
N VAL A 110 10.44 2.41 -13.12
CA VAL A 110 9.64 3.25 -12.23
C VAL A 110 9.13 4.47 -12.99
N ASP A 111 7.82 4.53 -13.20
CA ASP A 111 7.13 5.69 -13.74
C ASP A 111 6.13 6.17 -12.70
N MET A 112 6.52 7.18 -11.94
CA MET A 112 5.70 7.72 -10.85
C MET A 112 4.75 8.81 -11.32
N GLU A 113 4.68 9.08 -12.62
CA GLU A 113 3.85 10.18 -13.15
C GLU A 113 2.36 10.00 -12.88
N ASN A 114 1.90 8.76 -12.81
CA ASN A 114 0.50 8.45 -12.54
C ASN A 114 0.14 8.45 -11.07
N LEU A 115 1.13 8.62 -10.21
CA LEU A 115 0.90 8.67 -8.76
C LEU A 115 0.69 10.12 -8.31
N LEU A 116 -0.02 10.27 -7.21
CA LEU A 116 -0.38 11.57 -6.67
C LEU A 116 0.67 12.02 -5.64
N GLU A 117 1.07 13.28 -5.73
CA GLU A 117 1.82 13.91 -4.65
C GLU A 117 0.91 14.06 -3.42
N PRO A 118 1.45 14.24 -2.22
CA PRO A 118 0.62 14.38 -1.03
C PRO A 118 -0.49 15.43 -1.15
N ASP A 119 -0.18 16.59 -1.70
CA ASP A 119 -1.17 17.66 -1.87
C ASP A 119 -2.26 17.27 -2.88
N GLU A 120 -1.86 16.59 -3.95
CA GLU A 120 -2.80 16.09 -4.96
C GLU A 120 -3.71 15.02 -4.36
N TYR A 121 -3.16 14.18 -3.48
CA TYR A 121 -3.94 13.16 -2.82
C TYR A 121 -4.99 13.77 -1.88
N VAL A 122 -4.62 14.82 -1.16
CA VAL A 122 -5.57 15.55 -0.31
C VAL A 122 -6.72 16.10 -1.15
N ASP A 123 -6.42 16.70 -2.30
CA ASP A 123 -7.45 17.21 -3.21
C ASP A 123 -8.33 16.09 -3.75
N PHE A 124 -7.73 14.96 -4.08
CA PHE A 124 -8.45 13.77 -4.53
C PHE A 124 -9.44 13.27 -3.47
N LEU A 125 -9.03 13.23 -2.22
CA LEU A 125 -9.90 12.82 -1.11
C LEU A 125 -11.06 13.80 -0.92
N ALA A 126 -10.81 15.09 -1.10
CA ALA A 126 -11.84 16.11 -0.95
C ALA A 126 -12.92 16.03 -2.02
N GLU A 127 -12.58 15.50 -3.19
CA GLU A 127 -13.52 15.34 -4.30
C GLU A 127 -14.34 14.05 -4.22
N SER A 128 -13.99 13.17 -3.32
CA SER A 128 -14.62 11.84 -3.21
C SER A 128 -15.95 11.85 -2.47
#